data_045c276f84a2a52827fc9988725c8e97
#
_entry.id   045c276f84a2a52827fc9988725c8e97
#
_cell.length_a   1.000
_cell.length_b   1.000
_cell.length_c   1.000
_cell.angle_alpha   90.00
_cell.angle_beta   90.00
_cell.angle_gamma   90.00
#
_symmetry.space_group_name_H-M   'P 1'
#
loop_
_entity.id
_entity.type
_entity.pdbx_description
1 polymer ?
#
loop_
_entity_poly.entity_id
_entity_poly.type
_entity_poly.pdbx_seq_one_letter_code
_entity_poly.pdbx_strand_id
1 'polypeptide(L)'
;MTADFHFAHVVDFDPGHADEILRAIPAQPGVFALRSSRAEDAPYLTQTTDLRRRMRRLLDPPESQSKRLNLREKVAHIDYSLTGSTFESSLVLYDATATLFGHTEARRRLKLHTPYFLRMTMENAFPRVYSTNKLSKRGLANMYGPFPSRLSAERYCDAVLDLFKLRRCYEDLAPYPEHPGCIYGEMGKCIKPCKQACTPAEYAAEAAAVKKFFDTRGDSMVIEIGLAREEASSGMQFEKAAALHAQWQKIKSVQTLADWIVRPVTKLRAIIVQQPASDDNHPDDAALFLLEGGCIVGPGRISTLGVRAVREQTSVGSSLFAQPLMLQAVPLDGDSTADPANSPEDRAANAISALEERVGKTSDLALLSDHLSLLRRWYYRPEKQRIGEIFFANEDGSWPIRKILRGAARSVIGDPKPMADTNRDAAKEAAKGIKTKILHEGRPEVERIVAVLPKDR
;
A
#
# COMPACT_ATOMS: atom_id res chain seq x y z
N MET A 1 1.79 -29.53 17.50
CA MET A 1 3.00 -28.84 17.99
C MET A 1 2.79 -27.36 17.68
N THR A 2 2.53 -26.56 18.70
CA THR A 2 2.48 -25.09 18.56
C THR A 2 3.90 -24.62 18.26
N ALA A 3 4.10 -24.01 17.10
CA ALA A 3 5.39 -23.40 16.80
C ALA A 3 5.61 -22.29 17.82
N ASP A 4 6.71 -22.36 18.59
CA ASP A 4 7.06 -21.30 19.52
C ASP A 4 7.51 -20.08 18.75
N PHE A 5 6.95 -18.92 19.08
CA PHE A 5 7.46 -17.66 18.57
C PHE A 5 8.77 -17.32 19.29
N HIS A 6 9.85 -17.16 18.53
CA HIS A 6 11.15 -16.84 19.09
C HIS A 6 11.45 -15.34 18.94
N PHE A 7 11.57 -14.66 20.08
CA PHE A 7 12.11 -13.31 20.11
C PHE A 7 13.62 -13.34 19.84
N ALA A 8 14.12 -12.29 19.19
CA ALA A 8 15.55 -12.19 18.86
C ALA A 8 16.45 -12.09 20.10
N HIS A 9 15.92 -11.54 21.18
CA HIS A 9 16.64 -11.36 22.44
C HIS A 9 15.78 -11.87 23.59
N VAL A 10 16.41 -12.62 24.48
CA VAL A 10 15.84 -13.12 25.74
C VAL A 10 16.80 -12.72 26.86
N VAL A 11 16.30 -12.02 27.85
CA VAL A 11 17.09 -11.50 29.00
C VAL A 11 16.40 -11.91 30.28
N ASP A 12 17.15 -12.53 31.21
CA ASP A 12 16.67 -12.79 32.54
C ASP A 12 16.56 -11.49 33.34
N PHE A 13 15.47 -11.32 34.06
CA PHE A 13 15.21 -10.11 34.83
C PHE A 13 15.27 -10.39 36.30
N ASP A 14 16.22 -9.72 36.99
CA ASP A 14 16.32 -9.70 38.44
C ASP A 14 16.01 -8.27 38.94
N PRO A 15 15.02 -8.11 39.82
CA PRO A 15 14.75 -6.84 40.49
C PRO A 15 15.96 -6.18 41.14
N GLY A 16 16.90 -6.99 41.69
CA GLY A 16 18.13 -6.49 42.32
C GLY A 16 19.09 -5.80 41.37
N HIS A 17 19.13 -6.22 40.11
CA HIS A 17 20.01 -5.71 39.05
C HIS A 17 19.25 -4.98 37.94
N ALA A 18 18.03 -4.55 38.22
CA ALA A 18 17.12 -3.96 37.20
C ALA A 18 17.73 -2.79 36.46
N ASP A 19 18.45 -1.89 37.10
CA ASP A 19 19.08 -0.73 36.50
C ASP A 19 20.11 -1.08 35.43
N GLU A 20 20.92 -2.10 35.69
CA GLU A 20 21.95 -2.59 34.75
C GLU A 20 21.29 -3.26 33.56
N ILE A 21 20.34 -4.18 33.82
CA ILE A 21 19.57 -4.88 32.77
C ILE A 21 18.85 -3.88 31.85
N LEU A 22 18.15 -2.90 32.43
CA LEU A 22 17.38 -1.94 31.67
C LEU A 22 18.25 -0.92 30.91
N ARG A 23 19.50 -0.68 31.33
CA ARG A 23 20.47 0.11 30.57
C ARG A 23 20.98 -0.62 29.33
N ALA A 24 21.14 -1.93 29.40
CA ALA A 24 21.59 -2.76 28.29
C ALA A 24 20.54 -2.85 27.18
N ILE A 25 19.25 -2.73 27.50
CA ILE A 25 18.16 -2.76 26.49
C ILE A 25 18.23 -1.48 25.62
N PRO A 26 18.21 -1.59 24.29
CA PRO A 26 18.30 -0.45 23.39
C PRO A 26 17.09 0.47 23.48
N ALA A 27 17.32 1.79 23.31
CA ALA A 27 16.26 2.80 23.22
C ALA A 27 15.73 2.88 21.78
N GLN A 28 15.18 1.76 21.28
CA GLN A 28 14.72 1.57 19.91
C GLN A 28 13.30 1.02 19.86
N PRO A 29 12.59 1.17 18.73
CA PRO A 29 11.29 0.54 18.55
C PRO A 29 11.39 -0.99 18.60
N GLY A 30 10.35 -1.63 19.11
CA GLY A 30 10.30 -3.09 19.12
C GLY A 30 9.02 -3.65 19.71
N VAL A 31 8.94 -4.96 19.63
CA VAL A 31 7.91 -5.78 20.25
C VAL A 31 8.55 -6.55 21.41
N PHE A 32 7.88 -6.63 22.54
CA PHE A 32 8.41 -7.33 23.70
C PHE A 32 7.33 -8.08 24.47
N ALA A 33 7.75 -9.13 25.11
CA ALA A 33 6.97 -9.91 26.07
C ALA A 33 7.67 -9.89 27.44
N LEU A 34 6.89 -9.68 28.49
CA LEU A 34 7.34 -9.85 29.87
C LEU A 34 6.71 -11.14 30.40
N ARG A 35 7.56 -12.10 30.76
CA ARG A 35 7.13 -13.41 31.25
C ARG A 35 7.41 -13.55 32.74
N SER A 36 6.46 -14.17 33.44
CA SER A 36 6.60 -14.62 34.83
C SER A 36 7.50 -15.87 34.92
N SER A 37 8.01 -16.17 36.10
CA SER A 37 8.66 -17.45 36.40
C SER A 37 7.69 -18.64 36.28
N ARG A 38 6.37 -18.39 36.34
CA ARG A 38 5.34 -19.42 36.19
C ARG A 38 4.95 -19.56 34.72
N ALA A 39 5.14 -20.74 34.15
CA ALA A 39 4.80 -21.02 32.76
C ALA A 39 3.29 -20.88 32.44
N GLU A 40 2.44 -20.94 33.46
CA GLU A 40 0.97 -20.83 33.33
C GLU A 40 0.50 -19.37 33.16
N ASP A 41 1.32 -18.41 33.58
CA ASP A 41 0.95 -16.98 33.47
C ASP A 41 1.04 -16.48 32.03
N ALA A 42 -0.03 -15.84 31.58
CA ALA A 42 -0.02 -15.23 30.26
C ALA A 42 1.00 -14.07 30.19
N PRO A 43 1.90 -14.04 29.20
CA PRO A 43 2.89 -12.99 29.07
C PRO A 43 2.23 -11.64 28.77
N TYR A 44 2.83 -10.55 29.29
CA TYR A 44 2.48 -9.21 28.90
C TYR A 44 3.16 -8.86 27.57
N LEU A 45 2.43 -8.89 26.47
CA LEU A 45 2.93 -8.71 25.12
C LEU A 45 2.44 -7.38 24.53
N THR A 46 3.35 -6.56 24.02
CA THR A 46 3.03 -5.28 23.39
C THR A 46 4.17 -4.75 22.51
N GLN A 47 3.88 -3.71 21.72
CA GLN A 47 4.88 -2.96 20.96
C GLN A 47 5.11 -1.58 21.56
N THR A 48 6.28 -1.02 21.29
CA THR A 48 6.64 0.33 21.71
C THR A 48 7.57 1.01 20.69
N THR A 49 7.60 2.31 20.69
CA THR A 49 8.58 3.11 19.91
C THR A 49 9.92 3.27 20.63
N ASP A 50 10.00 2.89 21.92
CA ASP A 50 11.21 2.92 22.72
C ASP A 50 11.11 1.84 23.80
N LEU A 51 11.87 0.76 23.60
CA LEU A 51 11.89 -0.41 24.49
C LEU A 51 12.40 -0.04 25.88
N ARG A 52 13.56 0.62 25.98
CA ARG A 52 14.18 0.99 27.26
C ARG A 52 13.24 1.85 28.11
N ARG A 53 12.69 2.91 27.52
CA ARG A 53 11.78 3.82 28.22
C ARG A 53 10.50 3.11 28.65
N ARG A 54 9.96 2.21 27.83
CA ARG A 54 8.74 1.47 28.14
C ARG A 54 8.96 0.45 29.24
N MET A 55 10.07 -0.27 29.20
CA MET A 55 10.43 -1.27 30.21
C MET A 55 10.72 -0.60 31.56
N ARG A 56 11.48 0.51 31.59
CA ARG A 56 11.65 1.29 32.81
C ARG A 56 10.31 1.67 33.43
N ARG A 57 9.39 2.18 32.64
CA ARG A 57 8.05 2.56 33.14
C ARG A 57 7.28 1.39 33.76
N LEU A 58 7.53 0.15 33.35
CA LEU A 58 6.84 -1.04 33.84
C LEU A 58 7.58 -1.74 34.98
N LEU A 59 8.91 -1.59 35.04
CA LEU A 59 9.80 -2.39 35.91
C LEU A 59 10.62 -1.56 36.92
N ASP A 60 10.64 -0.22 36.81
CA ASP A 60 11.24 0.63 37.86
C ASP A 60 10.45 0.52 39.17
N PRO A 61 11.08 0.79 40.30
CA PRO A 61 10.39 0.80 41.59
C PRO A 61 9.16 1.70 41.54
N PRO A 62 8.01 1.25 42.05
CA PRO A 62 6.80 2.06 42.05
C PRO A 62 6.94 3.27 42.99
N GLU A 63 6.63 4.45 42.52
CA GLU A 63 6.42 5.60 43.39
C GLU A 63 5.24 5.32 44.32
N SER A 64 5.34 5.69 45.58
CA SER A 64 4.43 5.31 46.67
C SER A 64 2.93 5.62 46.46
N GLN A 65 2.57 6.45 45.45
CA GLN A 65 1.17 6.83 45.15
C GLN A 65 0.79 6.58 43.68
N SER A 66 1.61 5.86 42.90
CA SER A 66 1.36 5.66 41.48
C SER A 66 0.32 4.56 41.25
N LYS A 67 -0.79 4.88 40.54
CA LYS A 67 -1.78 3.91 40.05
C LYS A 67 -1.33 3.23 38.73
N ARG A 68 -0.07 3.40 38.33
CA ARG A 68 0.45 2.83 37.08
C ARG A 68 0.68 1.33 37.21
N LEU A 69 0.48 0.61 36.10
CA LEU A 69 0.83 -0.80 36.02
C LEU A 69 2.33 -0.94 36.28
N ASN A 70 2.67 -1.72 37.30
CA ASN A 70 4.02 -2.13 37.62
C ASN A 70 4.08 -3.66 37.64
N LEU A 71 5.07 -4.22 36.98
CA LEU A 71 5.23 -5.67 36.81
C LEU A 71 6.55 -6.18 37.45
N ARG A 72 7.32 -5.31 38.11
CA ARG A 72 8.66 -5.60 38.64
C ARG A 72 8.75 -6.93 39.35
N GLU A 73 7.84 -7.18 40.29
CA GLU A 73 7.86 -8.37 41.17
C GLU A 73 7.30 -9.64 40.50
N LYS A 74 6.75 -9.50 39.28
CA LYS A 74 6.11 -10.60 38.56
C LYS A 74 6.93 -11.10 37.39
N VAL A 75 7.85 -10.28 36.88
CA VAL A 75 8.63 -10.57 35.67
C VAL A 75 9.90 -11.32 36.05
N ALA A 76 10.17 -12.41 35.33
CA ALA A 76 11.42 -13.19 35.43
C ALA A 76 12.21 -13.12 34.12
N HIS A 77 11.53 -12.90 32.95
CA HIS A 77 12.18 -12.83 31.64
C HIS A 77 11.63 -11.70 30.84
N ILE A 78 12.52 -11.04 30.11
CA ILE A 78 12.23 -9.97 29.13
C ILE A 78 12.64 -10.50 27.77
N ASP A 79 11.66 -10.77 26.92
CA ASP A 79 11.90 -11.17 25.55
C ASP A 79 11.57 -9.99 24.63
N TYR A 80 12.43 -9.70 23.65
CA TYR A 80 12.14 -8.61 22.71
C TYR A 80 12.76 -8.84 21.34
N SER A 81 12.15 -8.20 20.34
CA SER A 81 12.67 -8.08 18.99
C SER A 81 12.64 -6.62 18.57
N LEU A 82 13.76 -6.14 18.06
CA LEU A 82 13.86 -4.79 17.48
C LEU A 82 13.08 -4.73 16.17
N THR A 83 12.50 -3.59 15.87
CA THR A 83 11.77 -3.35 14.63
C THR A 83 12.09 -1.95 14.10
N GLY A 84 12.22 -1.80 12.77
CA GLY A 84 12.56 -0.52 12.15
C GLY A 84 11.35 0.35 11.87
N SER A 85 10.16 -0.23 11.83
CA SER A 85 8.94 0.49 11.48
C SER A 85 7.72 0.04 12.27
N THR A 86 6.70 0.90 12.33
CA THR A 86 5.41 0.54 12.94
C THR A 86 4.68 -0.55 12.15
N PHE A 87 4.97 -0.70 10.86
CA PHE A 87 4.44 -1.77 10.03
C PHE A 87 5.03 -3.11 10.46
N GLU A 88 6.35 -3.20 10.54
CA GLU A 88 7.07 -4.37 11.03
C GLU A 88 6.64 -4.74 12.46
N SER A 89 6.61 -3.74 13.37
CA SER A 89 6.14 -3.97 14.75
C SER A 89 4.74 -4.58 14.79
N SER A 90 3.86 -4.17 13.87
CA SER A 90 2.48 -4.68 13.84
C SER A 90 2.40 -6.12 13.34
N LEU A 91 3.27 -6.52 12.40
CA LEU A 91 3.38 -7.90 11.92
C LEU A 91 3.99 -8.81 12.99
N VAL A 92 5.14 -8.41 13.56
CA VAL A 92 5.80 -9.16 14.65
C VAL A 92 4.88 -9.34 15.85
N LEU A 93 4.16 -8.29 16.23
CA LEU A 93 3.18 -8.37 17.32
C LEU A 93 2.01 -9.30 16.98
N TYR A 94 1.54 -9.29 15.73
CA TYR A 94 0.50 -10.21 15.27
C TYR A 94 0.98 -11.65 15.35
N ASP A 95 2.15 -11.96 14.80
CA ASP A 95 2.72 -13.30 14.77
C ASP A 95 2.98 -13.82 16.18
N ALA A 96 3.59 -13.00 17.05
CA ALA A 96 3.80 -13.34 18.46
C ALA A 96 2.46 -13.60 19.20
N THR A 97 1.46 -12.74 18.96
CA THR A 97 0.15 -12.89 19.62
C THR A 97 -0.60 -14.12 19.09
N ALA A 98 -0.53 -14.38 17.79
CA ALA A 98 -1.19 -15.54 17.17
C ALA A 98 -0.55 -16.86 17.63
N THR A 99 0.77 -16.88 17.77
CA THR A 99 1.49 -18.06 18.26
C THR A 99 1.22 -18.33 19.75
N LEU A 100 1.26 -17.29 20.58
CA LEU A 100 1.10 -17.45 22.04
C LEU A 100 -0.36 -17.63 22.48
N PHE A 101 -1.32 -17.02 21.79
CA PHE A 101 -2.72 -16.96 22.24
C PHE A 101 -3.73 -17.47 21.18
N GLY A 102 -3.26 -17.84 19.99
CA GLY A 102 -4.09 -18.24 18.87
C GLY A 102 -4.63 -17.07 18.03
N HIS A 103 -4.97 -17.33 16.77
CA HIS A 103 -5.40 -16.32 15.79
C HIS A 103 -6.66 -15.53 16.22
N THR A 104 -7.62 -16.19 16.85
CA THR A 104 -8.86 -15.53 17.32
C THR A 104 -8.54 -14.45 18.37
N GLU A 105 -7.67 -14.77 19.30
CA GLU A 105 -7.27 -13.85 20.35
C GLU A 105 -6.37 -12.73 19.80
N ALA A 106 -5.48 -13.03 18.85
CA ALA A 106 -4.67 -12.04 18.15
C ALA A 106 -5.59 -11.01 17.44
N ARG A 107 -6.59 -11.48 16.72
CA ARG A 107 -7.58 -10.61 16.05
C ARG A 107 -8.31 -9.72 17.05
N ARG A 108 -8.72 -10.26 18.19
CA ARG A 108 -9.42 -9.51 19.24
C ARG A 108 -8.51 -8.45 19.89
N ARG A 109 -7.31 -8.83 20.33
CA ARG A 109 -6.35 -7.94 21.02
C ARG A 109 -5.87 -6.80 20.10
N LEU A 110 -5.56 -7.12 18.85
CA LEU A 110 -5.10 -6.13 17.87
C LEU A 110 -6.26 -5.40 17.17
N LYS A 111 -7.52 -5.72 17.49
CA LYS A 111 -8.73 -5.13 16.89
C LYS A 111 -8.67 -5.18 15.36
N LEU A 112 -8.33 -6.35 14.80
CA LEU A 112 -8.26 -6.53 13.36
C LEU A 112 -9.66 -6.73 12.79
N HIS A 113 -9.98 -5.95 11.75
CA HIS A 113 -11.24 -6.04 11.05
C HIS A 113 -10.96 -6.28 9.57
N THR A 114 -11.61 -7.29 9.00
CA THR A 114 -11.53 -7.57 7.57
C THR A 114 -11.83 -6.31 6.77
N PRO A 115 -10.97 -5.90 5.82
CA PRO A 115 -11.23 -4.77 4.95
C PRO A 115 -12.48 -4.97 4.10
N TYR A 116 -12.93 -3.91 3.44
CA TYR A 116 -13.97 -4.00 2.42
C TYR A 116 -13.37 -4.31 1.06
N PHE A 117 -14.11 -5.08 0.29
CA PHE A 117 -13.80 -5.52 -1.07
C PHE A 117 -15.02 -5.34 -1.95
N LEU A 118 -14.83 -5.23 -3.25
CA LEU A 118 -15.87 -5.49 -4.23
C LEU A 118 -15.82 -6.96 -4.63
N ARG A 119 -16.95 -7.65 -4.57
CA ARG A 119 -17.10 -9.02 -5.04
C ARG A 119 -17.95 -9.04 -6.29
N MET A 120 -17.47 -9.73 -7.32
CA MET A 120 -18.24 -10.04 -8.52
C MET A 120 -18.64 -11.51 -8.51
N THR A 121 -19.95 -11.80 -8.66
CA THR A 121 -20.51 -13.16 -8.56
C THR A 121 -20.47 -13.87 -9.92
N MET A 122 -19.26 -14.13 -10.43
CA MET A 122 -19.09 -14.78 -11.75
C MET A 122 -19.59 -16.23 -11.77
N GLU A 123 -19.83 -16.82 -10.61
CA GLU A 123 -20.44 -18.15 -10.45
C GLU A 123 -21.95 -18.19 -10.72
N ASN A 124 -22.62 -17.04 -10.76
CA ASN A 124 -24.05 -16.94 -11.00
C ASN A 124 -24.33 -16.78 -12.50
N ALA A 125 -25.48 -17.27 -12.95
CA ALA A 125 -25.93 -17.08 -14.34
C ALA A 125 -26.04 -15.58 -14.72
N PHE A 126 -26.40 -14.75 -13.76
CA PHE A 126 -26.46 -13.29 -13.91
C PHE A 126 -25.55 -12.63 -12.86
N PRO A 127 -24.25 -12.47 -13.16
CA PRO A 127 -23.29 -11.85 -12.26
C PRO A 127 -23.71 -10.45 -11.80
N ARG A 128 -23.30 -10.08 -10.59
CA ARG A 128 -23.44 -8.72 -10.05
C ARG A 128 -22.20 -8.35 -9.25
N VAL A 129 -22.05 -7.05 -8.96
CA VAL A 129 -20.97 -6.53 -8.10
C VAL A 129 -21.59 -5.93 -6.85
N TYR A 130 -20.94 -6.16 -5.70
CA TYR A 130 -21.35 -5.57 -4.42
C TYR A 130 -20.16 -5.46 -3.45
N SER A 131 -20.28 -4.54 -2.49
CA SER A 131 -19.29 -4.38 -1.41
C SER A 131 -19.47 -5.43 -0.33
N THR A 132 -18.38 -6.01 0.17
CA THR A 132 -18.39 -6.99 1.26
C THR A 132 -17.09 -6.94 2.05
N ASN A 133 -17.16 -7.33 3.33
CA ASN A 133 -15.99 -7.60 4.16
C ASN A 133 -15.86 -9.10 4.51
N LYS A 134 -16.63 -9.97 3.83
CA LYS A 134 -16.56 -11.42 4.03
C LYS A 134 -15.73 -12.06 2.92
N LEU A 135 -14.65 -12.72 3.29
CA LEU A 135 -13.83 -13.51 2.37
C LEU A 135 -14.45 -14.91 2.19
N SER A 136 -14.40 -15.43 0.96
CA SER A 136 -14.79 -16.81 0.66
C SER A 136 -13.82 -17.45 -0.34
N LYS A 137 -13.49 -18.73 -0.15
CA LYS A 137 -12.55 -19.43 -1.03
C LYS A 137 -13.01 -19.42 -2.50
N ARG A 138 -14.29 -19.65 -2.75
CA ARG A 138 -14.87 -19.67 -4.11
C ARG A 138 -14.89 -18.27 -4.77
N GLY A 139 -15.05 -17.21 -3.96
CA GLY A 139 -15.17 -15.84 -4.46
C GLY A 139 -13.87 -15.08 -4.57
N LEU A 140 -12.78 -15.58 -3.99
CA LEU A 140 -11.53 -14.83 -3.82
C LEU A 140 -10.93 -14.33 -5.14
N ALA A 141 -11.02 -15.14 -6.21
CA ALA A 141 -10.53 -14.78 -7.53
C ALA A 141 -11.27 -13.59 -8.18
N ASN A 142 -12.49 -13.30 -7.71
CA ASN A 142 -13.34 -12.20 -8.20
C ASN A 142 -13.58 -11.15 -7.11
N MET A 143 -12.65 -11.00 -6.17
CA MET A 143 -12.65 -9.98 -5.14
C MET A 143 -11.57 -8.95 -5.41
N TYR A 144 -11.93 -7.68 -5.31
CA TYR A 144 -11.08 -6.52 -5.62
C TYR A 144 -10.97 -5.62 -4.39
N GLY A 145 -9.76 -5.30 -4.00
CA GLY A 145 -9.48 -4.49 -2.81
C GLY A 145 -8.03 -4.68 -2.32
N PRO A 146 -7.75 -4.29 -1.08
CA PRO A 146 -8.63 -3.79 -0.02
C PRO A 146 -9.01 -2.31 -0.19
N PHE A 147 -10.18 -1.92 0.31
CA PHE A 147 -10.64 -0.53 0.38
C PHE A 147 -10.47 0.05 1.79
N PRO A 148 -10.32 1.38 1.94
CA PRO A 148 -10.21 2.03 3.26
C PRO A 148 -11.51 1.92 4.06
N SER A 149 -12.66 1.99 3.40
CA SER A 149 -13.99 1.94 4.04
C SER A 149 -15.03 1.32 3.12
N ARG A 150 -16.18 0.98 3.70
CA ARG A 150 -17.36 0.53 2.95
C ARG A 150 -17.81 1.59 1.94
N LEU A 151 -17.89 2.83 2.37
CA LEU A 151 -18.33 3.93 1.52
C LEU A 151 -17.41 4.13 0.31
N SER A 152 -16.09 4.00 0.47
CA SER A 152 -15.14 4.07 -0.66
C SER A 152 -15.36 2.94 -1.66
N ALA A 153 -15.60 1.72 -1.17
CA ALA A 153 -15.88 0.58 -2.03
C ALA A 153 -17.21 0.77 -2.81
N GLU A 154 -18.25 1.23 -2.13
CA GLU A 154 -19.57 1.49 -2.74
C GLU A 154 -19.49 2.61 -3.77
N ARG A 155 -18.84 3.74 -3.45
CA ARG A 155 -18.65 4.85 -4.41
C ARG A 155 -17.92 4.41 -5.68
N TYR A 156 -16.85 3.63 -5.52
CA TYR A 156 -16.12 3.12 -6.67
C TYR A 156 -16.96 2.12 -7.47
N CYS A 157 -17.68 1.21 -6.79
CA CYS A 157 -18.61 0.28 -7.43
C CYS A 157 -19.67 1.00 -8.27
N ASP A 158 -20.34 1.99 -7.69
CA ASP A 158 -21.39 2.75 -8.37
C ASP A 158 -20.83 3.52 -9.56
N ALA A 159 -19.67 4.15 -9.42
CA ALA A 159 -19.03 4.87 -10.50
C ALA A 159 -18.60 3.96 -11.66
N VAL A 160 -18.10 2.75 -11.37
CA VAL A 160 -17.81 1.76 -12.41
C VAL A 160 -19.10 1.28 -13.05
N LEU A 161 -20.12 0.92 -12.28
CA LEU A 161 -21.41 0.45 -12.81
C LEU A 161 -22.17 1.53 -13.61
N ASP A 162 -21.82 2.81 -13.44
CA ASP A 162 -22.34 3.90 -14.28
C ASP A 162 -21.67 3.98 -15.68
N LEU A 163 -20.58 3.23 -15.90
CA LEU A 163 -19.96 3.03 -17.22
C LEU A 163 -20.58 1.85 -17.97
N PHE A 164 -21.29 0.95 -17.26
CA PHE A 164 -21.80 -0.32 -17.76
C PHE A 164 -23.30 -0.48 -17.42
N LYS A 165 -23.93 -1.48 -18.04
CA LYS A 165 -25.34 -1.78 -17.84
C LYS A 165 -25.57 -3.09 -17.09
N LEU A 166 -24.74 -3.37 -16.07
CA LEU A 166 -24.84 -4.56 -15.23
C LEU A 166 -25.94 -4.37 -14.17
N ARG A 167 -26.62 -5.45 -13.77
CA ARG A 167 -27.66 -5.40 -12.73
C ARG A 167 -27.10 -4.96 -11.37
N ARG A 168 -27.89 -4.17 -10.63
CA ARG A 168 -27.57 -3.70 -9.27
C ARG A 168 -28.49 -4.31 -8.19
N CYS A 169 -29.53 -5.03 -8.61
CA CYS A 169 -30.47 -5.67 -7.69
C CYS A 169 -29.81 -6.82 -6.90
N TYR A 170 -30.27 -7.04 -5.66
CA TYR A 170 -29.74 -8.05 -4.74
C TYR A 170 -30.47 -9.38 -4.81
N GLU A 171 -31.64 -9.41 -5.42
CA GLU A 171 -32.54 -10.55 -5.50
C GLU A 171 -31.90 -11.69 -6.32
N ASP A 172 -32.23 -12.92 -5.98
CA ASP A 172 -31.99 -14.07 -6.83
C ASP A 172 -32.87 -13.96 -8.06
N LEU A 173 -32.23 -13.92 -9.22
CA LEU A 173 -32.92 -13.58 -10.45
C LEU A 173 -33.53 -14.82 -11.08
N ALA A 174 -34.88 -14.84 -11.15
CA ALA A 174 -35.67 -15.77 -11.95
C ALA A 174 -36.26 -15.00 -13.14
N PRO A 175 -35.65 -15.04 -14.33
CA PRO A 175 -36.13 -14.26 -15.47
C PRO A 175 -37.44 -14.80 -16.05
N TYR A 176 -38.42 -13.91 -16.28
CA TYR A 176 -39.64 -14.20 -17.03
C TYR A 176 -40.16 -12.93 -17.69
N PRO A 177 -40.90 -13.03 -18.83
CA PRO A 177 -41.31 -11.85 -19.64
C PRO A 177 -42.10 -10.81 -18.87
N GLU A 178 -43.02 -11.23 -18.01
CA GLU A 178 -43.92 -10.36 -17.23
C GLU A 178 -43.31 -9.86 -15.92
N HIS A 179 -42.03 -10.09 -15.70
CA HIS A 179 -41.34 -9.60 -14.50
C HIS A 179 -41.52 -8.07 -14.36
N PRO A 180 -41.91 -7.56 -13.16
CA PRO A 180 -42.22 -6.13 -12.98
C PRO A 180 -41.04 -5.20 -13.33
N GLY A 181 -39.81 -5.73 -13.32
CA GLY A 181 -38.59 -4.95 -13.54
C GLY A 181 -38.12 -4.24 -12.28
N CYS A 182 -37.28 -3.24 -12.45
CA CYS A 182 -36.78 -2.42 -11.35
C CYS A 182 -36.37 -1.05 -11.86
N ILE A 183 -36.24 -0.09 -10.97
CA ILE A 183 -35.84 1.30 -11.26
C ILE A 183 -34.53 1.40 -12.08
N TYR A 184 -33.55 0.54 -11.85
CA TYR A 184 -32.30 0.55 -12.63
C TYR A 184 -32.50 0.17 -14.09
N GLY A 185 -33.45 -0.73 -14.36
CA GLY A 185 -33.86 -1.07 -15.71
C GLY A 185 -34.56 0.09 -16.40
N GLU A 186 -35.47 0.79 -15.71
CA GLU A 186 -36.18 1.96 -16.26
C GLU A 186 -35.19 3.12 -16.55
N MET A 187 -34.22 3.36 -15.66
CA MET A 187 -33.17 4.36 -15.87
C MET A 187 -32.14 3.99 -16.94
N GLY A 188 -32.26 2.84 -17.61
CA GLY A 188 -31.29 2.38 -18.60
C GLY A 188 -29.92 1.97 -18.04
N LYS A 189 -29.82 1.78 -16.72
CA LYS A 189 -28.58 1.37 -16.02
C LYS A 189 -28.40 -0.15 -15.94
N CYS A 190 -29.33 -0.92 -16.52
CA CYS A 190 -29.30 -2.37 -16.59
C CYS A 190 -29.96 -2.84 -17.89
N ILE A 191 -29.39 -3.89 -18.52
CA ILE A 191 -29.96 -4.49 -19.76
C ILE A 191 -31.17 -5.41 -19.50
N LYS A 192 -31.74 -5.38 -18.29
CA LYS A 192 -32.99 -6.00 -17.88
C LYS A 192 -33.08 -7.53 -18.12
N PRO A 193 -32.10 -8.32 -17.63
CA PRO A 193 -32.15 -9.77 -17.75
C PRO A 193 -33.37 -10.37 -17.07
N CYS A 194 -33.90 -9.71 -16.00
CA CYS A 194 -35.15 -10.15 -15.32
C CYS A 194 -36.37 -10.22 -16.23
N LYS A 195 -36.50 -9.32 -17.20
CA LYS A 195 -37.57 -9.28 -18.19
C LYS A 195 -37.23 -10.01 -19.49
N GLN A 196 -36.11 -10.76 -19.52
CA GLN A 196 -35.61 -11.39 -20.73
C GLN A 196 -35.39 -10.39 -21.91
N ALA A 197 -35.12 -9.10 -21.59
CA ALA A 197 -34.89 -8.08 -22.59
C ALA A 197 -33.48 -8.18 -23.24
N CYS A 198 -32.63 -9.07 -22.75
CA CYS A 198 -31.37 -9.44 -23.32
C CYS A 198 -31.16 -10.96 -23.25
N THR A 199 -30.36 -11.47 -24.15
CA THR A 199 -29.93 -12.88 -24.12
C THR A 199 -28.95 -13.14 -22.99
N PRO A 200 -28.81 -14.39 -22.50
CA PRO A 200 -27.75 -14.75 -21.56
C PRO A 200 -26.34 -14.43 -22.07
N ALA A 201 -26.11 -14.55 -23.38
CA ALA A 201 -24.81 -14.24 -23.99
C ALA A 201 -24.50 -12.75 -23.96
N GLU A 202 -25.47 -11.86 -24.25
CA GLU A 202 -25.29 -10.41 -24.14
C GLU A 202 -25.02 -9.99 -22.69
N TYR A 203 -25.73 -10.59 -21.72
CA TYR A 203 -25.47 -10.31 -20.32
C TYR A 203 -24.08 -10.78 -19.87
N ALA A 204 -23.67 -11.96 -20.33
CA ALA A 204 -22.33 -12.49 -20.04
C ALA A 204 -21.23 -11.62 -20.64
N ALA A 205 -21.42 -11.06 -21.84
CA ALA A 205 -20.48 -10.13 -22.47
C ALA A 205 -20.35 -8.83 -21.65
N GLU A 206 -21.45 -8.27 -21.17
CA GLU A 206 -21.46 -7.08 -20.31
C GLU A 206 -20.74 -7.38 -18.97
N ALA A 207 -21.03 -8.53 -18.36
CA ALA A 207 -20.34 -8.95 -17.14
C ALA A 207 -18.84 -9.15 -17.36
N ALA A 208 -18.43 -9.73 -18.49
CA ALA A 208 -17.02 -9.88 -18.84
C ALA A 208 -16.32 -8.53 -19.02
N ALA A 209 -16.99 -7.54 -19.62
CA ALA A 209 -16.46 -6.19 -19.78
C ALA A 209 -16.24 -5.51 -18.40
N VAL A 210 -17.18 -5.62 -17.48
CA VAL A 210 -17.03 -5.14 -16.09
C VAL A 210 -15.89 -5.83 -15.39
N LYS A 211 -15.79 -7.16 -15.53
CA LYS A 211 -14.65 -7.92 -14.96
C LYS A 211 -13.31 -7.46 -15.52
N LYS A 212 -13.21 -7.29 -16.84
CA LYS A 212 -12.02 -6.77 -17.51
C LYS A 212 -11.63 -5.39 -16.99
N PHE A 213 -12.62 -4.53 -16.75
CA PHE A 213 -12.39 -3.21 -16.13
C PHE A 213 -11.75 -3.35 -14.74
N PHE A 214 -12.30 -4.17 -13.86
CA PHE A 214 -11.74 -4.37 -12.52
C PHE A 214 -10.36 -5.04 -12.57
N ASP A 215 -10.16 -6.04 -13.44
CA ASP A 215 -8.90 -6.76 -13.57
C ASP A 215 -7.75 -5.87 -14.04
N THR A 216 -8.03 -4.91 -14.91
CA THR A 216 -7.06 -3.94 -15.46
C THR A 216 -7.15 -2.57 -14.81
N ARG A 217 -7.97 -2.39 -13.76
CA ARG A 217 -8.25 -1.09 -13.14
C ARG A 217 -8.72 -0.02 -14.13
N GLY A 218 -9.40 -0.46 -15.21
CA GLY A 218 -9.91 0.38 -16.26
C GLY A 218 -8.90 0.74 -17.36
N ASP A 219 -7.64 0.34 -17.26
CA ASP A 219 -6.61 0.70 -18.25
C ASP A 219 -6.93 0.14 -19.63
N SER A 220 -7.47 -1.07 -19.72
CA SER A 220 -7.92 -1.64 -21.01
C SER A 220 -8.95 -0.76 -21.73
N MET A 221 -9.89 -0.17 -20.99
CA MET A 221 -10.91 0.70 -21.53
C MET A 221 -10.36 2.08 -21.92
N VAL A 222 -9.43 2.60 -21.12
CA VAL A 222 -8.72 3.86 -21.43
C VAL A 222 -7.95 3.75 -22.74
N ILE A 223 -7.24 2.63 -22.94
CA ILE A 223 -6.46 2.38 -24.16
C ILE A 223 -7.41 2.25 -25.37
N GLU A 224 -8.46 1.43 -25.25
CA GLU A 224 -9.43 1.18 -26.31
C GLU A 224 -10.10 2.48 -26.78
N ILE A 225 -10.63 3.28 -25.86
CA ILE A 225 -11.27 4.55 -26.19
C ILE A 225 -10.25 5.60 -26.66
N GLY A 226 -9.02 5.55 -26.12
CA GLY A 226 -7.93 6.40 -26.60
C GLY A 226 -7.62 6.18 -28.07
N LEU A 227 -7.48 4.92 -28.48
CA LEU A 227 -7.25 4.53 -29.87
C LEU A 227 -8.41 4.94 -30.79
N ALA A 228 -9.65 4.64 -30.38
CA ALA A 228 -10.84 5.03 -31.14
C ALA A 228 -10.98 6.55 -31.30
N ARG A 229 -10.57 7.33 -30.30
CA ARG A 229 -10.54 8.79 -30.35
C ARG A 229 -9.50 9.29 -31.36
N GLU A 230 -8.30 8.70 -31.35
CA GLU A 230 -7.22 9.06 -32.30
C GLU A 230 -7.61 8.73 -33.74
N GLU A 231 -8.25 7.58 -33.97
CA GLU A 231 -8.78 7.17 -35.25
C GLU A 231 -9.87 8.15 -35.75
N ALA A 232 -10.83 8.51 -34.87
CA ALA A 232 -11.86 9.49 -35.22
C ALA A 232 -11.28 10.88 -35.51
N SER A 233 -10.24 11.30 -34.79
CA SER A 233 -9.55 12.58 -35.02
C SER A 233 -8.80 12.58 -36.33
N SER A 234 -8.06 11.53 -36.65
CA SER A 234 -7.36 11.40 -37.96
C SER A 234 -8.31 11.30 -39.14
N GLY A 235 -9.49 10.68 -38.92
CA GLY A 235 -10.58 10.66 -39.91
C GLY A 235 -11.41 11.97 -39.99
N MET A 236 -10.96 13.07 -39.34
CA MET A 236 -11.65 14.37 -39.27
C MET A 236 -13.10 14.30 -38.71
N GLN A 237 -13.43 13.24 -37.95
CA GLN A 237 -14.72 13.04 -37.28
C GLN A 237 -14.74 13.78 -35.93
N PHE A 238 -14.66 15.09 -35.90
CA PHE A 238 -14.40 15.87 -34.69
C PHE A 238 -15.48 15.72 -33.61
N GLU A 239 -16.76 15.62 -33.99
CA GLU A 239 -17.85 15.40 -33.03
C GLU A 239 -17.73 14.04 -32.34
N LYS A 240 -17.40 12.98 -33.09
CA LYS A 240 -17.14 11.64 -32.56
C LYS A 240 -15.90 11.63 -31.66
N ALA A 241 -14.82 12.29 -32.09
CA ALA A 241 -13.61 12.40 -31.27
C ALA A 241 -13.87 13.16 -29.98
N ALA A 242 -14.68 14.21 -29.97
CA ALA A 242 -15.08 14.97 -28.80
C ALA A 242 -15.92 14.08 -27.81
N ALA A 243 -16.88 13.33 -28.35
CA ALA A 243 -17.67 12.39 -27.52
C ALA A 243 -16.81 11.30 -26.87
N LEU A 244 -15.86 10.71 -27.64
CA LEU A 244 -14.91 9.73 -27.13
C LEU A 244 -13.96 10.34 -26.09
N HIS A 245 -13.55 11.59 -26.27
CA HIS A 245 -12.72 12.29 -25.28
C HIS A 245 -13.48 12.50 -23.96
N ALA A 246 -14.74 12.91 -24.02
CA ALA A 246 -15.58 13.04 -22.82
C ALA A 246 -15.75 11.69 -22.09
N GLN A 247 -15.94 10.61 -22.84
CA GLN A 247 -16.01 9.25 -22.29
C GLN A 247 -14.67 8.85 -21.66
N TRP A 248 -13.55 9.11 -22.31
CA TRP A 248 -12.21 8.86 -21.80
C TRP A 248 -11.96 9.62 -20.48
N GLN A 249 -12.31 10.89 -20.40
CA GLN A 249 -12.22 11.69 -19.18
C GLN A 249 -13.07 11.10 -18.04
N LYS A 250 -14.29 10.66 -18.35
CA LYS A 250 -15.16 10.01 -17.37
C LYS A 250 -14.51 8.74 -16.80
N ILE A 251 -13.91 7.90 -17.64
CA ILE A 251 -13.20 6.69 -17.18
C ILE A 251 -12.02 7.06 -16.29
N LYS A 252 -11.21 8.05 -16.70
CA LYS A 252 -10.10 8.55 -15.90
C LYS A 252 -10.56 9.03 -14.52
N SER A 253 -11.66 9.74 -14.43
CA SER A 253 -12.23 10.18 -13.15
C SER A 253 -12.67 9.01 -12.27
N VAL A 254 -13.21 7.93 -12.86
CA VAL A 254 -13.57 6.70 -12.12
C VAL A 254 -12.31 5.99 -11.60
N GLN A 255 -11.24 5.92 -12.39
CA GLN A 255 -9.97 5.33 -11.96
C GLN A 255 -9.40 5.99 -10.70
N THR A 256 -9.56 7.31 -10.54
CA THR A 256 -9.04 8.04 -9.36
C THR A 256 -9.78 7.73 -8.06
N LEU A 257 -10.94 7.08 -8.11
CA LEU A 257 -11.72 6.69 -6.93
C LEU A 257 -11.15 5.45 -6.23
N ALA A 258 -10.25 4.72 -6.88
CA ALA A 258 -9.61 3.54 -6.30
C ALA A 258 -8.10 3.70 -6.28
N ASP A 259 -7.51 3.45 -5.12
CA ASP A 259 -6.05 3.46 -4.95
C ASP A 259 -5.37 2.32 -5.73
N TRP A 260 -4.06 2.46 -5.95
CA TRP A 260 -3.27 1.45 -6.67
C TRP A 260 -3.29 0.06 -6.04
N ILE A 261 -3.55 -0.04 -4.75
CA ILE A 261 -3.66 -1.31 -4.05
C ILE A 261 -4.96 -2.07 -4.38
N VAL A 262 -5.98 -1.38 -4.91
CA VAL A 262 -7.25 -2.02 -5.29
C VAL A 262 -7.05 -2.84 -6.55
N ARG A 263 -6.86 -4.15 -6.36
CA ARG A 263 -6.59 -5.15 -7.41
C ARG A 263 -7.31 -6.45 -7.06
N PRO A 264 -7.39 -7.42 -8.00
CA PRO A 264 -7.82 -8.78 -7.62
C PRO A 264 -6.96 -9.30 -6.46
N VAL A 265 -7.60 -9.74 -5.38
CA VAL A 265 -6.88 -10.17 -4.17
C VAL A 265 -5.85 -11.26 -4.48
N THR A 266 -6.20 -12.21 -5.35
CA THR A 266 -5.31 -13.30 -5.78
C THR A 266 -4.13 -12.84 -6.62
N LYS A 267 -4.19 -11.63 -7.20
CA LYS A 267 -3.12 -11.01 -7.99
C LYS A 267 -2.45 -9.86 -7.24
N LEU A 268 -2.72 -9.74 -5.94
CA LEU A 268 -2.11 -8.72 -5.09
C LEU A 268 -0.66 -9.14 -4.81
N ARG A 269 0.28 -8.65 -5.61
CA ARG A 269 1.69 -8.98 -5.55
C ARG A 269 2.54 -7.72 -5.53
N ALA A 270 3.26 -7.50 -4.42
CA ALA A 270 4.06 -6.29 -4.22
C ALA A 270 5.22 -6.52 -3.24
N ILE A 271 6.27 -5.71 -3.38
CA ILE A 271 7.33 -5.57 -2.37
C ILE A 271 7.07 -4.28 -1.58
N ILE A 272 7.02 -4.40 -0.27
CA ILE A 272 6.94 -3.28 0.66
C ILE A 272 8.33 -3.07 1.24
N VAL A 273 8.88 -1.88 1.02
CA VAL A 273 10.18 -1.46 1.53
C VAL A 273 9.97 -0.65 2.80
N GLN A 274 10.70 -0.98 3.84
CA GLN A 274 10.63 -0.31 5.15
C GLN A 274 12.04 0.03 5.64
N GLN A 275 12.11 0.97 6.58
CA GLN A 275 13.32 1.19 7.35
C GLN A 275 13.58 -0.05 8.20
N PRO A 276 14.82 -0.57 8.24
CA PRO A 276 15.17 -1.70 9.09
C PRO A 276 15.27 -1.28 10.56
N ALA A 277 15.26 -2.25 11.46
CA ALA A 277 15.74 -2.01 12.82
C ALA A 277 17.20 -1.54 12.75
N SER A 278 17.56 -0.56 13.57
CA SER A 278 18.96 -0.09 13.62
C SER A 278 19.87 -1.23 14.03
N ASP A 279 20.84 -1.50 13.19
CA ASP A 279 21.87 -2.50 13.40
C ASP A 279 23.22 -1.87 13.04
N ASP A 280 24.08 -1.70 14.02
CA ASP A 280 25.38 -1.07 13.82
C ASP A 280 26.28 -1.86 12.87
N ASN A 281 26.03 -3.16 12.70
CA ASN A 281 26.76 -4.01 11.77
C ASN A 281 26.28 -3.87 10.32
N HIS A 282 25.04 -3.41 10.12
CA HIS A 282 24.41 -3.31 8.80
C HIS A 282 23.63 -2.00 8.64
N PRO A 283 24.32 -0.84 8.68
CA PRO A 283 23.68 0.48 8.65
C PRO A 283 23.01 0.78 7.30
N ASP A 284 23.44 0.11 6.23
CA ASP A 284 22.96 0.34 4.86
C ASP A 284 21.87 -0.65 4.42
N ASP A 285 21.34 -1.47 5.33
CA ASP A 285 20.30 -2.43 5.00
C ASP A 285 18.92 -1.77 4.96
N ALA A 286 18.05 -2.27 4.09
CA ALA A 286 16.63 -1.98 4.07
C ALA A 286 15.83 -3.27 4.37
N ALA A 287 14.66 -3.12 4.98
CA ALA A 287 13.75 -4.23 5.22
C ALA A 287 12.75 -4.38 4.06
N LEU A 288 12.62 -5.60 3.55
CA LEU A 288 11.68 -5.97 2.50
C LEU A 288 10.59 -6.88 3.05
N PHE A 289 9.35 -6.62 2.66
CA PHE A 289 8.22 -7.51 2.91
C PHE A 289 7.56 -7.85 1.59
N LEU A 290 7.34 -9.13 1.34
CA LEU A 290 6.61 -9.61 0.17
C LEU A 290 5.12 -9.70 0.51
N LEU A 291 4.30 -9.05 -0.28
CA LEU A 291 2.86 -9.22 -0.34
C LEU A 291 2.53 -10.15 -1.50
N GLU A 292 1.98 -11.32 -1.22
CA GLU A 292 1.61 -12.30 -2.25
C GLU A 292 0.21 -12.84 -1.97
N GLY A 293 -0.72 -12.63 -2.91
CA GLY A 293 -2.11 -13.05 -2.78
C GLY A 293 -2.83 -12.50 -1.54
N GLY A 294 -2.34 -11.36 -0.99
CA GLY A 294 -2.85 -10.74 0.22
C GLY A 294 -2.20 -11.20 1.52
N CYS A 295 -1.31 -12.20 1.49
CA CYS A 295 -0.47 -12.58 2.61
C CYS A 295 0.84 -11.80 2.60
N ILE A 296 1.39 -11.51 3.77
CA ILE A 296 2.62 -10.75 3.94
C ILE A 296 3.68 -11.66 4.56
N VAL A 297 4.85 -11.69 3.94
CA VAL A 297 6.02 -12.46 4.40
C VAL A 297 7.20 -11.51 4.55
N GLY A 298 7.97 -11.65 5.61
CA GLY A 298 9.12 -10.79 5.87
C GLY A 298 9.45 -10.72 7.38
N PRO A 299 10.43 -9.89 7.76
CA PRO A 299 11.29 -9.13 6.87
C PRO A 299 12.32 -10.00 6.13
N GLY A 300 12.67 -9.58 4.92
CA GLY A 300 13.93 -9.87 4.27
C GLY A 300 14.84 -8.65 4.41
N ARG A 301 16.14 -8.81 4.30
CA ARG A 301 17.12 -7.70 4.34
C ARG A 301 17.81 -7.56 2.99
N ILE A 302 18.08 -6.33 2.60
CA ILE A 302 18.85 -6.01 1.40
C ILE A 302 19.81 -4.86 1.70
N SER A 303 21.08 -5.06 1.38
CA SER A 303 22.09 -4.00 1.45
C SER A 303 21.94 -3.03 0.26
N THR A 304 21.92 -1.74 0.58
CA THR A 304 21.85 -0.66 -0.42
C THR A 304 23.22 -0.18 -0.86
N LEU A 305 24.32 -0.82 -0.42
CA LEU A 305 25.68 -0.49 -0.83
C LEU A 305 25.80 -0.55 -2.36
N GLY A 306 26.37 0.50 -2.95
CA GLY A 306 26.52 0.65 -4.40
C GLY A 306 25.24 1.10 -5.13
N VAL A 307 24.12 1.26 -4.43
CA VAL A 307 22.92 1.86 -5.00
C VAL A 307 23.06 3.37 -4.97
N ARG A 308 23.33 3.99 -6.13
CA ARG A 308 23.27 5.45 -6.23
C ARG A 308 21.83 5.90 -6.07
N ALA A 309 21.53 6.61 -4.99
CA ALA A 309 20.36 7.47 -4.93
C ALA A 309 20.59 8.65 -5.91
N VAL A 310 20.37 8.38 -7.19
CA VAL A 310 20.43 9.44 -8.20
C VAL A 310 19.25 10.35 -7.90
N ARG A 311 19.54 11.54 -7.36
CA ARG A 311 18.62 12.67 -7.52
C ARG A 311 18.39 12.77 -9.04
N GLU A 312 17.20 12.53 -9.51
CA GLU A 312 16.80 13.04 -10.81
C GLU A 312 16.94 14.56 -10.71
N GLN A 313 18.05 15.07 -11.15
CA GLN A 313 18.12 16.46 -11.59
C GLN A 313 17.21 16.51 -12.82
N THR A 314 15.94 16.82 -12.60
CA THR A 314 15.14 17.42 -13.64
C THR A 314 15.93 18.65 -14.05
N SER A 315 16.54 18.59 -15.24
CA SER A 315 17.26 19.69 -15.83
C SER A 315 16.34 20.87 -15.94
N VAL A 316 16.44 21.77 -14.98
CA VAL A 316 15.91 23.10 -15.14
C VAL A 316 16.95 23.84 -15.97
N GLY A 317 16.57 24.17 -17.19
CA GLY A 317 17.33 25.00 -18.09
C GLY A 317 17.87 24.22 -19.29
N SER A 318 17.14 24.32 -20.39
CA SER A 318 17.66 24.09 -21.72
C SER A 318 18.74 25.13 -22.03
N SER A 319 19.95 24.86 -21.62
CA SER A 319 21.11 25.43 -22.27
C SER A 319 21.32 24.63 -23.55
N LEU A 320 21.17 25.29 -24.69
CA LEU A 320 21.37 24.73 -26.04
C LEU A 320 22.80 24.18 -26.27
N PHE A 321 23.66 24.15 -25.26
CA PHE A 321 25.06 23.74 -25.32
C PHE A 321 25.47 22.74 -24.22
N ALA A 322 24.55 22.15 -23.47
CA ALA A 322 24.86 21.07 -22.54
C ALA A 322 25.01 19.76 -23.33
N GLN A 323 26.21 19.46 -23.78
CA GLN A 323 26.57 18.09 -24.14
C GLN A 323 26.38 17.21 -22.89
N PRO A 324 25.77 16.01 -23.03
CA PRO A 324 25.69 15.08 -21.93
C PRO A 324 27.14 14.69 -21.52
N LEU A 325 27.59 15.20 -20.41
CA LEU A 325 28.78 14.70 -19.76
C LEU A 325 28.49 13.24 -19.38
N MET A 326 28.98 12.33 -20.20
CA MET A 326 29.13 10.93 -19.84
C MET A 326 30.19 10.89 -18.74
N LEU A 327 29.76 10.99 -17.49
CA LEU A 327 30.61 10.65 -16.36
C LEU A 327 30.91 9.15 -16.44
N GLN A 328 32.01 8.79 -17.09
CA GLN A 328 32.60 7.49 -16.87
C GLN A 328 32.90 7.40 -15.37
N ALA A 329 32.43 6.30 -14.74
CA ALA A 329 32.81 5.99 -13.39
C ALA A 329 34.34 5.86 -13.37
N VAL A 330 35.02 6.82 -12.73
CA VAL A 330 36.43 6.67 -12.40
C VAL A 330 36.52 5.59 -11.33
N PRO A 331 37.21 4.47 -11.56
CA PRO A 331 37.52 3.53 -10.50
C PRO A 331 38.30 4.32 -9.44
N LEU A 332 37.82 4.38 -8.23
CA LEU A 332 38.67 4.73 -7.08
C LEU A 332 39.64 3.56 -6.90
N ASP A 333 40.90 3.79 -7.21
CA ASP A 333 41.98 2.86 -6.92
C ASP A 333 42.01 2.56 -5.42
N GLY A 334 41.56 1.38 -5.07
CA GLY A 334 41.52 0.87 -3.71
C GLY A 334 40.78 -0.44 -3.70
N ASP A 335 41.56 -1.47 -4.06
CA ASP A 335 41.34 -2.90 -3.78
C ASP A 335 39.90 -3.31 -3.28
N SER A 336 38.94 -3.22 -4.14
CA SER A 336 37.71 -3.97 -4.01
C SER A 336 37.48 -4.68 -5.33
N THR A 337 37.91 -5.93 -5.39
CA THR A 337 37.38 -6.93 -6.28
C THR A 337 35.88 -7.02 -6.02
N ALA A 338 35.11 -6.09 -6.60
CA ALA A 338 33.68 -6.21 -6.70
C ALA A 338 33.44 -7.42 -7.59
N ASP A 339 33.13 -8.53 -6.95
CA ASP A 339 32.73 -9.75 -7.60
C ASP A 339 31.56 -9.42 -8.54
N PRO A 340 31.71 -9.57 -9.87
CA PRO A 340 30.63 -9.25 -10.82
C PRO A 340 29.36 -10.05 -10.55
N ALA A 341 29.44 -11.12 -9.75
CA ALA A 341 28.33 -11.95 -9.31
C ALA A 341 27.44 -11.31 -8.22
N ASN A 342 27.71 -10.08 -7.75
CA ASN A 342 27.01 -9.49 -6.60
C ASN A 342 26.56 -8.06 -6.84
N SER A 343 25.99 -7.81 -8.03
CA SER A 343 25.40 -6.50 -8.34
C SER A 343 24.25 -6.18 -7.36
N PRO A 344 23.95 -4.87 -7.11
CA PRO A 344 22.79 -4.50 -6.31
C PRO A 344 21.49 -5.13 -6.81
N GLU A 345 21.34 -5.28 -8.13
CA GLU A 345 20.20 -5.93 -8.77
C GLU A 345 20.10 -7.40 -8.41
N ASP A 346 21.22 -8.12 -8.40
CA ASP A 346 21.27 -9.55 -8.05
C ASP A 346 20.98 -9.75 -6.57
N ARG A 347 21.53 -8.89 -5.69
CA ARG A 347 21.19 -8.94 -4.26
C ARG A 347 19.71 -8.74 -4.02
N ALA A 348 19.08 -7.79 -4.75
CA ALA A 348 17.64 -7.56 -4.65
C ALA A 348 16.83 -8.75 -5.14
N ALA A 349 17.21 -9.32 -6.29
CA ALA A 349 16.55 -10.50 -6.84
C ALA A 349 16.64 -11.69 -5.88
N ASN A 350 17.83 -11.95 -5.33
CA ASN A 350 18.06 -13.03 -4.37
C ASN A 350 17.26 -12.83 -3.08
N ALA A 351 17.23 -11.61 -2.53
CA ALA A 351 16.44 -11.30 -1.34
C ALA A 351 14.94 -11.48 -1.57
N ILE A 352 14.44 -11.11 -2.73
CA ILE A 352 13.04 -11.31 -3.11
C ILE A 352 12.74 -12.79 -3.31
N SER A 353 13.60 -13.54 -4.00
CA SER A 353 13.45 -14.99 -4.20
C SER A 353 13.41 -15.74 -2.87
N ALA A 354 14.27 -15.37 -1.92
CA ALA A 354 14.25 -15.93 -0.58
C ALA A 354 12.93 -15.64 0.19
N LEU A 355 12.30 -14.50 -0.07
CA LEU A 355 10.96 -14.20 0.46
C LEU A 355 9.88 -15.03 -0.26
N GLU A 356 9.97 -15.22 -1.58
CA GLU A 356 9.05 -16.04 -2.37
C GLU A 356 9.05 -17.50 -1.92
N GLU A 357 10.21 -18.05 -1.59
CA GLU A 357 10.34 -19.42 -1.06
C GLU A 357 9.65 -19.58 0.31
N ARG A 358 9.57 -18.52 1.10
CA ARG A 358 8.88 -18.51 2.39
C ARG A 358 7.36 -18.40 2.28
N VAL A 359 6.85 -18.10 1.08
CA VAL A 359 5.41 -18.01 0.83
C VAL A 359 4.81 -19.41 0.85
N GLY A 360 4.17 -19.79 1.94
CA GLY A 360 3.37 -21.01 2.03
C GLY A 360 2.09 -20.89 1.18
N LYS A 361 1.59 -22.01 0.66
CA LYS A 361 0.24 -22.07 0.06
C LYS A 361 -0.81 -21.87 1.16
N THR A 362 -1.04 -20.62 1.54
CA THR A 362 -2.00 -20.31 2.61
C THR A 362 -3.42 -20.43 2.09
N SER A 363 -4.11 -21.48 2.50
CA SER A 363 -5.55 -21.65 2.29
C SER A 363 -6.40 -21.09 3.43
N ASP A 364 -5.76 -20.48 4.44
CA ASP A 364 -6.41 -19.93 5.61
C ASP A 364 -6.92 -18.51 5.36
N LEU A 365 -8.25 -18.41 5.26
CA LEU A 365 -8.93 -17.11 5.07
C LEU A 365 -8.84 -16.19 6.30
N ALA A 366 -8.63 -16.75 7.49
CA ALA A 366 -8.49 -15.95 8.71
C ALA A 366 -7.15 -15.21 8.70
N LEU A 367 -6.07 -15.93 8.41
CA LEU A 367 -4.73 -15.34 8.25
C LEU A 367 -4.72 -14.29 7.13
N LEU A 368 -5.29 -14.62 5.97
CA LEU A 368 -5.42 -13.69 4.85
C LEU A 368 -6.15 -12.41 5.25
N SER A 369 -7.27 -12.54 5.95
CA SER A 369 -8.07 -11.40 6.45
C SER A 369 -7.26 -10.52 7.40
N ASP A 370 -6.47 -11.12 8.27
CA ASP A 370 -5.68 -10.40 9.27
C ASP A 370 -4.52 -9.65 8.63
N HIS A 371 -3.79 -10.29 7.71
CA HIS A 371 -2.73 -9.64 6.93
C HIS A 371 -3.28 -8.48 6.07
N LEU A 372 -4.41 -8.66 5.40
CA LEU A 372 -5.07 -7.59 4.65
C LEU A 372 -5.57 -6.45 5.57
N SER A 373 -5.94 -6.76 6.82
CA SER A 373 -6.28 -5.73 7.82
C SER A 373 -5.06 -4.91 8.23
N LEU A 374 -3.91 -5.56 8.48
CA LEU A 374 -2.64 -4.90 8.79
C LEU A 374 -2.16 -4.04 7.62
N LEU A 375 -2.21 -4.60 6.41
CA LEU A 375 -1.88 -3.90 5.16
C LEU A 375 -2.73 -2.64 4.98
N ARG A 376 -4.06 -2.76 5.13
CA ARG A 376 -4.97 -1.62 5.04
C ARG A 376 -4.63 -0.52 6.05
N ARG A 377 -4.35 -0.89 7.31
CA ARG A 377 -4.00 0.06 8.37
C ARG A 377 -2.72 0.83 8.05
N TRP A 378 -1.76 0.20 7.41
CA TRP A 378 -0.52 0.85 7.01
C TRP A 378 -0.70 1.66 5.72
N TYR A 379 -1.28 1.07 4.68
CA TYR A 379 -1.37 1.68 3.35
C TYR A 379 -2.20 2.98 3.34
N TYR A 380 -3.33 2.97 4.07
CA TYR A 380 -4.26 4.11 4.11
C TYR A 380 -3.96 5.11 5.24
N ARG A 381 -2.80 5.04 5.86
CA ARG A 381 -2.34 6.14 6.72
C ARG A 381 -2.10 7.40 5.89
N PRO A 382 -2.28 8.60 6.48
CA PRO A 382 -1.86 9.84 5.84
C PRO A 382 -0.41 9.74 5.37
N GLU A 383 -0.09 10.24 4.20
CA GLU A 383 1.23 10.10 3.56
C GLU A 383 2.39 10.49 4.49
N LYS A 384 2.23 11.58 5.26
CA LYS A 384 3.22 12.02 6.26
C LYS A 384 3.47 11.03 7.41
N GLN A 385 2.55 10.08 7.64
CA GLN A 385 2.63 9.08 8.71
C GLN A 385 2.92 7.67 8.16
N ARG A 386 2.84 7.50 6.87
CA ARG A 386 3.13 6.23 6.19
C ARG A 386 4.62 6.17 5.88
N ILE A 387 5.37 5.51 6.74
CA ILE A 387 6.79 5.22 6.50
C ILE A 387 6.90 4.03 5.55
N GLY A 388 7.84 4.11 4.60
CA GLY A 388 8.10 3.07 3.61
C GLY A 388 7.30 3.20 2.31
N GLU A 389 7.65 2.39 1.34
CA GLU A 389 7.13 2.42 -0.01
C GLU A 389 6.63 1.04 -0.46
N ILE A 390 5.70 1.00 -1.41
CA ILE A 390 5.18 -0.23 -2.00
C ILE A 390 5.41 -0.25 -3.50
N PHE A 391 5.92 -1.35 -4.02
CA PHE A 391 6.22 -1.57 -5.43
C PHE A 391 5.47 -2.80 -5.91
N PHE A 392 4.49 -2.61 -6.78
CA PHE A 392 3.73 -3.72 -7.36
C PHE A 392 4.53 -4.40 -8.45
N ALA A 393 4.37 -5.73 -8.57
CA ALA A 393 4.89 -6.48 -9.70
C ALA A 393 4.32 -5.92 -11.02
N ASN A 394 5.12 -6.03 -12.08
CA ASN A 394 4.71 -5.68 -13.44
C ASN A 394 3.60 -6.65 -13.92
N GLU A 395 2.95 -6.34 -15.05
CA GLU A 395 1.89 -7.18 -15.61
C GLU A 395 2.37 -8.57 -16.04
N ASP A 396 3.64 -8.69 -16.44
CA ASP A 396 4.32 -9.94 -16.78
C ASP A 396 4.74 -10.76 -15.54
N GLY A 397 4.47 -10.25 -14.34
CA GLY A 397 4.85 -10.86 -13.07
C GLY A 397 6.29 -10.58 -12.62
N SER A 398 7.10 -9.87 -13.41
CA SER A 398 8.45 -9.48 -13.05
C SER A 398 8.49 -8.39 -11.98
N TRP A 399 9.61 -8.30 -11.27
CA TRP A 399 9.79 -7.26 -10.26
C TRP A 399 10.45 -6.00 -10.84
N PRO A 400 9.98 -4.79 -10.50
CA PRO A 400 10.64 -3.55 -10.88
C PRO A 400 11.89 -3.28 -10.00
N ILE A 401 12.91 -4.15 -10.11
CA ILE A 401 14.09 -4.22 -9.24
C ILE A 401 14.74 -2.84 -9.02
N ARG A 402 14.96 -2.08 -10.10
CA ARG A 402 15.57 -0.74 -10.00
C ARG A 402 14.72 0.26 -9.19
N LYS A 403 13.39 0.15 -9.26
CA LYS A 403 12.50 0.99 -8.44
C LYS A 403 12.55 0.58 -6.98
N ILE A 404 12.59 -0.73 -6.70
CA ILE A 404 12.71 -1.29 -5.35
C ILE A 404 14.03 -0.86 -4.72
N LEU A 405 15.15 -0.98 -5.43
CA LEU A 405 16.46 -0.54 -4.96
C LEU A 405 16.49 0.97 -4.63
N ARG A 406 15.93 1.81 -5.49
CA ARG A 406 15.82 3.25 -5.22
C ARG A 406 14.96 3.54 -3.98
N GLY A 407 13.88 2.79 -3.78
CA GLY A 407 13.07 2.87 -2.57
C GLY A 407 13.83 2.42 -1.32
N ALA A 408 14.58 1.33 -1.43
CA ALA A 408 15.45 0.85 -0.36
C ALA A 408 16.51 1.90 0.04
N ALA A 409 17.20 2.48 -0.94
CA ALA A 409 18.18 3.53 -0.68
C ALA A 409 17.54 4.78 -0.02
N ARG A 410 16.33 5.19 -0.43
CA ARG A 410 15.61 6.29 0.23
C ARG A 410 15.24 5.96 1.68
N SER A 411 14.87 4.73 1.96
CA SER A 411 14.48 4.33 3.33
C SER A 411 15.68 4.32 4.29
N VAL A 412 16.89 4.10 3.79
CA VAL A 412 18.13 4.07 4.57
C VAL A 412 18.73 5.48 4.74
N ILE A 413 18.85 6.23 3.66
CA ILE A 413 19.49 7.55 3.65
C ILE A 413 18.58 8.63 4.26
N GLY A 414 17.29 8.32 4.43
CA GLY A 414 16.24 9.29 4.75
C GLY A 414 15.79 10.04 3.49
N ASP A 415 14.54 10.48 3.49
CA ASP A 415 13.98 11.22 2.37
C ASP A 415 14.83 12.47 2.10
N PRO A 416 15.43 12.62 0.92
CA PRO A 416 15.79 13.93 0.47
C PRO A 416 14.48 14.71 0.42
N LYS A 417 14.36 15.82 1.17
CA LYS A 417 13.18 16.69 1.13
C LYS A 417 12.70 16.79 -0.32
N PRO A 418 11.47 16.38 -0.62
CA PRO A 418 11.03 16.34 -2.01
C PRO A 418 11.23 17.71 -2.61
N MET A 419 11.90 17.80 -3.77
CA MET A 419 12.06 19.06 -4.50
C MET A 419 10.71 19.71 -4.86
N ALA A 420 9.60 19.00 -4.68
CA ALA A 420 8.25 19.52 -4.74
C ALA A 420 7.98 20.66 -3.74
N ASP A 421 8.65 20.68 -2.57
CA ASP A 421 8.46 21.78 -1.62
C ASP A 421 9.24 23.03 -2.04
N THR A 422 10.43 22.89 -2.64
CA THR A 422 11.14 24.02 -3.25
C THR A 422 10.46 24.55 -4.50
N ASN A 423 9.85 23.69 -5.31
CA ASN A 423 9.05 24.14 -6.45
C ASN A 423 7.66 24.69 -6.02
N ARG A 424 7.08 24.21 -4.91
CA ARG A 424 5.85 24.80 -4.37
C ARG A 424 6.09 26.16 -3.74
N ASP A 425 7.21 26.35 -3.09
CA ASP A 425 7.57 27.67 -2.51
C ASP A 425 8.05 28.64 -3.61
N ALA A 426 8.79 28.16 -4.61
CA ALA A 426 9.11 28.94 -5.81
C ALA A 426 7.85 29.19 -6.68
N ALA A 427 6.93 28.23 -6.80
CA ALA A 427 5.65 28.43 -7.48
C ALA A 427 4.69 29.32 -6.68
N LYS A 428 4.74 29.30 -5.34
CA LYS A 428 4.02 30.24 -4.49
C LYS A 428 4.63 31.64 -4.54
N GLU A 429 5.94 31.73 -4.69
CA GLU A 429 6.63 33.01 -4.87
C GLU A 429 6.44 33.58 -6.28
N ALA A 430 6.47 32.73 -7.31
CA ALA A 430 6.08 33.10 -8.68
C ALA A 430 4.57 33.38 -8.81
N ALA A 431 3.72 32.70 -8.04
CA ALA A 431 2.28 32.98 -7.98
C ALA A 431 1.92 34.25 -7.15
N LYS A 432 2.89 34.88 -6.48
CA LYS A 432 2.71 36.23 -5.93
C LYS A 432 2.53 37.30 -7.01
N GLY A 433 2.57 36.88 -8.26
CA GLY A 433 2.05 37.63 -9.41
C GLY A 433 2.89 38.84 -9.78
N ILE A 434 3.08 39.01 -11.05
CA ILE A 434 3.59 40.28 -11.60
C ILE A 434 2.53 41.33 -11.33
N LYS A 435 2.86 42.31 -10.48
CA LYS A 435 2.00 43.48 -10.29
C LYS A 435 2.02 44.29 -11.59
N THR A 436 0.96 44.20 -12.39
CA THR A 436 0.77 45.02 -13.56
C THR A 436 -0.10 46.24 -13.20
N LYS A 437 0.42 47.41 -13.43
CA LYS A 437 -0.37 48.65 -13.42
C LYS A 437 -1.07 48.78 -14.75
N ILE A 438 -2.39 48.76 -14.76
CA ILE A 438 -3.18 49.08 -15.95
C ILE A 438 -3.46 50.59 -15.91
N LEU A 439 -2.77 51.33 -16.78
CA LEU A 439 -3.02 52.74 -16.99
C LEU A 439 -4.16 52.87 -18.01
N HIS A 440 -5.30 53.36 -17.57
CA HIS A 440 -6.37 53.83 -18.44
C HIS A 440 -6.38 55.35 -18.39
N GLU A 441 -6.31 56.00 -19.54
CA GLU A 441 -6.46 57.46 -19.62
C GLU A 441 -7.78 57.90 -18.98
N GLY A 442 -7.67 58.71 -17.91
CA GLY A 442 -8.82 59.32 -17.26
C GLY A 442 -9.47 58.49 -16.12
N ARG A 443 -8.86 57.40 -15.65
CA ARG A 443 -9.36 56.63 -14.50
C ARG A 443 -8.25 56.39 -13.47
N PRO A 444 -8.63 56.23 -12.16
CA PRO A 444 -7.63 55.97 -11.12
C PRO A 444 -6.91 54.63 -11.37
N GLU A 445 -5.61 54.60 -11.05
CA GLU A 445 -4.75 53.39 -11.18
C GLU A 445 -5.36 52.23 -10.42
N VAL A 446 -5.56 51.08 -11.09
CA VAL A 446 -6.02 49.83 -10.49
C VAL A 446 -4.87 48.82 -10.53
N GLU A 447 -4.33 48.48 -9.38
CA GLU A 447 -3.40 47.34 -9.28
C GLU A 447 -4.18 46.01 -9.44
N ARG A 448 -3.86 45.23 -10.46
CA ARG A 448 -4.32 43.84 -10.58
C ARG A 448 -3.15 42.90 -10.47
N ILE A 449 -3.32 41.87 -9.65
CA ILE A 449 -2.41 40.73 -9.58
C ILE A 449 -2.85 39.73 -10.66
N VAL A 450 -2.03 39.57 -11.71
CA VAL A 450 -2.27 38.56 -12.73
C VAL A 450 -1.48 37.32 -12.37
N ALA A 451 -2.17 36.23 -12.08
CA ALA A 451 -1.54 34.93 -11.88
C ALA A 451 -0.99 34.44 -13.21
N VAL A 452 0.32 34.24 -13.28
CA VAL A 452 0.97 33.62 -14.44
C VAL A 452 0.87 32.10 -14.23
N LEU A 453 -0.06 31.46 -14.95
CA LEU A 453 -0.12 30.02 -15.02
C LEU A 453 1.10 29.51 -15.81
N PRO A 454 1.86 28.54 -15.30
CA PRO A 454 2.91 27.89 -16.09
C PRO A 454 2.25 27.26 -17.33
N LYS A 455 2.82 27.53 -18.50
CA LYS A 455 2.44 26.82 -19.74
C LYS A 455 2.77 25.35 -19.53
N ASP A 456 1.75 24.51 -19.50
CA ASP A 456 1.92 23.07 -19.60
C ASP A 456 2.69 22.73 -20.88
N ARG A 457 3.79 22.01 -20.70
CA ARG A 457 4.48 21.33 -21.79
C ARG A 457 4.12 19.85 -21.78
#